data_c3454239a765d871f87d73c0c0df175c
#
_entry.id   c3454239a765d871f87d73c0c0df175c
#
_cell.length_a   1.000
_cell.length_b   1.000
_cell.length_c   1.000
_cell.angle_alpha   90.00
_cell.angle_beta   90.00
_cell.angle_gamma   90.00
#
_symmetry.space_group_name_H-M   'P 1'
#
loop_
_entity.id
_entity.type
_entity.pdbx_description
1 polymer ?
#
loop_
_entity_poly.entity_id
_entity_poly.type
_entity_poly.pdbx_seq_one_letter_code
_entity_poly.pdbx_strand_id
1 'polypeptide(L)'
;MAKITIHTPEEIEAMRRVGSEAADLLDFITPHVKAGVSTLALDELMLDYTVNVLKAKSACLGYNPGDNGIPYPRATCISVNNVICHGIPSEKKILKNGDIVNIDVTIEKDGFFGDNSRMFIIGKPTIAGKRLVEATWGCMWAGIEEVRPGKCFNDIGIACHNFVKPMGLSIVHEYGGHGIGRVFHGEPHVCHVPISTPTAKFEPGMIFTVEPMVNAGKRHIMDLNDGWTVVTKDRSLSAQWELEVVVTETGYDILTVSKGMPEPPTWVKGWKKPNFD
;
A
#
# COMPACT_ATOMS: atom_id res chain seq x y z
N MET A 1 -10.60 20.93 10.73
CA MET A 1 -10.30 19.69 10.02
C MET A 1 -10.06 20.05 8.57
N ALA A 2 -8.98 19.56 7.96
CA ALA A 2 -8.78 19.71 6.54
C ALA A 2 -9.95 19.01 5.80
N LYS A 3 -10.34 19.55 4.66
CA LYS A 3 -11.52 19.07 3.93
C LYS A 3 -11.14 17.84 3.12
N ILE A 4 -11.89 16.75 3.25
CA ILE A 4 -11.79 15.59 2.36
C ILE A 4 -12.23 16.01 0.96
N THR A 5 -11.44 15.66 -0.06
CA THR A 5 -11.73 15.98 -1.45
C THR A 5 -12.80 15.03 -1.99
N ILE A 6 -13.79 15.58 -2.68
CA ILE A 6 -14.73 14.83 -3.53
C ILE A 6 -14.30 15.07 -4.96
N HIS A 7 -13.86 14.01 -5.63
CA HIS A 7 -13.38 14.07 -7.00
C HIS A 7 -14.52 14.03 -8.00
N THR A 8 -14.35 14.76 -9.11
CA THR A 8 -15.31 14.70 -10.24
C THR A 8 -15.16 13.38 -11.00
N PRO A 9 -16.15 12.96 -11.81
CA PRO A 9 -16.02 11.77 -12.66
C PRO A 9 -14.77 11.80 -13.56
N GLU A 10 -14.41 12.96 -14.11
CA GLU A 10 -13.23 13.14 -14.97
C GLU A 10 -11.93 12.95 -14.18
N GLU A 11 -11.89 13.43 -12.93
CA GLU A 11 -10.74 13.24 -12.03
C GLU A 11 -10.62 11.77 -11.61
N ILE A 12 -11.72 11.09 -11.31
CA ILE A 12 -11.74 9.65 -11.00
C ILE A 12 -11.16 8.84 -12.17
N GLU A 13 -11.54 9.15 -13.42
CA GLU A 13 -11.00 8.47 -14.60
C GLU A 13 -9.51 8.81 -14.83
N ALA A 14 -9.06 10.02 -14.49
CA ALA A 14 -7.63 10.36 -14.50
C ALA A 14 -6.87 9.55 -13.45
N MET A 15 -7.39 9.47 -12.22
CA MET A 15 -6.84 8.64 -11.14
C MET A 15 -6.80 7.15 -11.51
N ARG A 16 -7.86 6.64 -12.16
CA ARG A 16 -7.89 5.25 -12.64
C ARG A 16 -6.75 4.95 -13.62
N ARG A 17 -6.47 5.86 -14.55
CA ARG A 17 -5.33 5.69 -15.49
C ARG A 17 -4.00 5.67 -14.76
N VAL A 18 -3.76 6.65 -13.88
CA VAL A 18 -2.49 6.76 -13.15
C VAL A 18 -2.33 5.60 -12.15
N GLY A 19 -3.38 5.22 -11.44
CA GLY A 19 -3.40 4.08 -10.52
C GLY A 19 -3.15 2.75 -11.24
N SER A 20 -3.74 2.55 -12.43
CA SER A 20 -3.45 1.36 -13.26
C SER A 20 -1.99 1.34 -13.71
N GLU A 21 -1.40 2.48 -14.11
CA GLU A 21 0.02 2.57 -14.47
C GLU A 21 0.95 2.27 -13.27
N ALA A 22 0.60 2.70 -12.05
CA ALA A 22 1.32 2.33 -10.83
C ALA A 22 1.24 0.81 -10.58
N ALA A 23 0.08 0.21 -10.79
CA ALA A 23 -0.09 -1.24 -10.68
C ALA A 23 0.68 -2.02 -11.77
N ASP A 24 0.75 -1.50 -12.99
CA ASP A 24 1.55 -2.07 -14.09
C ASP A 24 3.05 -2.02 -13.80
N LEU A 25 3.53 -1.01 -13.06
CA LEU A 25 4.92 -0.96 -12.59
C LEU A 25 5.25 -2.14 -11.67
N LEU A 26 4.30 -2.56 -10.81
CA LEU A 26 4.45 -3.75 -9.98
C LEU A 26 4.39 -5.05 -10.79
N ASP A 27 3.64 -5.09 -11.88
CA ASP A 27 3.65 -6.21 -12.82
C ASP A 27 5.00 -6.30 -13.56
N PHE A 28 5.51 -5.16 -14.03
CA PHE A 28 6.81 -5.08 -14.70
C PHE A 28 7.94 -5.60 -13.82
N ILE A 29 7.99 -5.21 -12.54
CA ILE A 29 9.09 -5.61 -11.66
C ILE A 29 9.01 -7.08 -11.20
N THR A 30 7.81 -7.68 -11.23
CA THR A 30 7.55 -9.03 -10.70
C THR A 30 8.58 -10.09 -11.14
N PRO A 31 8.98 -10.25 -12.41
CA PRO A 31 9.95 -11.26 -12.84
C PRO A 31 11.39 -10.98 -12.35
N HIS A 32 11.67 -9.78 -11.89
CA HIS A 32 12.98 -9.36 -11.39
C HIS A 32 13.11 -9.57 -9.86
N VAL A 33 12.01 -9.73 -9.14
CA VAL A 33 11.99 -9.90 -7.68
C VAL A 33 12.34 -11.35 -7.30
N LYS A 34 13.65 -11.63 -7.16
CA LYS A 34 14.18 -12.96 -6.90
C LYS A 34 15.42 -12.96 -6.03
N ALA A 35 15.77 -14.11 -5.46
CA ALA A 35 16.96 -14.27 -4.64
C ALA A 35 18.23 -13.86 -5.43
N GLY A 36 19.15 -13.20 -4.73
CA GLY A 36 20.42 -12.70 -5.29
C GLY A 36 20.35 -11.29 -5.88
N VAL A 37 19.17 -10.69 -6.00
CA VAL A 37 19.01 -9.30 -6.48
C VAL A 37 19.05 -8.35 -5.29
N SER A 38 19.70 -7.19 -5.43
CA SER A 38 19.67 -6.14 -4.43
C SER A 38 18.38 -5.32 -4.54
N THR A 39 17.93 -4.76 -3.42
CA THR A 39 16.76 -3.87 -3.45
C THR A 39 17.04 -2.59 -4.25
N LEU A 40 18.31 -2.11 -4.29
CA LEU A 40 18.68 -0.98 -5.14
C LEU A 40 18.51 -1.29 -6.62
N ALA A 41 18.94 -2.48 -7.09
CA ALA A 41 18.78 -2.83 -8.49
C ALA A 41 17.30 -2.89 -8.93
N LEU A 42 16.39 -3.28 -8.03
CA LEU A 42 14.95 -3.23 -8.29
C LEU A 42 14.44 -1.79 -8.37
N ASP A 43 14.86 -0.93 -7.46
CA ASP A 43 14.52 0.50 -7.44
C ASP A 43 14.97 1.21 -8.72
N GLU A 44 16.19 0.97 -9.18
CA GLU A 44 16.74 1.55 -10.42
C GLU A 44 15.96 1.10 -11.66
N LEU A 45 15.58 -0.18 -11.75
CA LEU A 45 14.73 -0.69 -12.84
C LEU A 45 13.35 -0.02 -12.83
N MET A 46 12.73 0.13 -11.64
CA MET A 46 11.42 0.78 -11.53
C MET A 46 11.49 2.27 -11.83
N LEU A 47 12.55 2.96 -11.42
CA LEU A 47 12.75 4.37 -11.77
C LEU A 47 12.90 4.55 -13.29
N ASP A 48 13.72 3.70 -13.94
CA ASP A 48 13.88 3.73 -15.40
C ASP A 48 12.54 3.51 -16.12
N TYR A 49 11.77 2.51 -15.71
CA TYR A 49 10.45 2.23 -16.29
C TYR A 49 9.48 3.40 -16.07
N THR A 50 9.43 3.94 -14.86
CA THR A 50 8.58 5.10 -14.53
C THR A 50 8.87 6.29 -15.44
N VAL A 51 10.14 6.64 -15.61
CA VAL A 51 10.54 7.83 -16.39
C VAL A 51 10.48 7.56 -17.90
N ASN A 52 11.02 6.43 -18.35
CA ASN A 52 11.25 6.19 -19.76
C ASN A 52 10.09 5.46 -20.47
N VAL A 53 9.28 4.69 -19.75
CA VAL A 53 8.13 3.97 -20.32
C VAL A 53 6.82 4.65 -19.96
N LEU A 54 6.54 4.83 -18.67
CA LEU A 54 5.29 5.45 -18.22
C LEU A 54 5.24 6.96 -18.47
N LYS A 55 6.40 7.60 -18.69
CA LYS A 55 6.50 9.08 -18.81
C LYS A 55 5.92 9.81 -17.59
N ALA A 56 6.12 9.21 -16.43
CA ALA A 56 5.69 9.67 -15.12
C ALA A 56 6.90 10.10 -14.26
N LYS A 57 6.64 10.61 -13.08
CA LYS A 57 7.66 10.87 -12.06
C LYS A 57 7.44 9.93 -10.87
N SER A 58 8.53 9.52 -10.20
CA SER A 58 8.39 8.94 -8.86
C SER A 58 7.97 10.04 -7.89
N ALA A 59 6.92 9.78 -7.12
CA ALA A 59 6.48 10.67 -6.05
C ALA A 59 7.31 10.49 -4.77
N CYS A 60 7.93 9.34 -4.60
CA CYS A 60 8.77 9.06 -3.43
C CYS A 60 10.12 9.77 -3.50
N LEU A 61 10.76 9.83 -4.68
CA LEU A 61 12.11 10.40 -4.83
C LEU A 61 12.15 11.89 -4.48
N GLY A 62 12.83 12.21 -3.40
CA GLY A 62 12.93 13.59 -2.89
C GLY A 62 11.73 14.02 -2.04
N TYR A 63 10.77 13.13 -1.79
CA TYR A 63 9.62 13.41 -0.93
C TYR A 63 10.07 13.82 0.47
N ASN A 64 9.55 14.94 0.96
CA ASN A 64 9.84 15.48 2.27
C ASN A 64 8.58 16.12 2.88
N PRO A 65 7.88 15.46 3.79
CA PRO A 65 6.62 15.96 4.35
C PRO A 65 6.78 17.06 5.41
N GLY A 66 8.02 17.42 5.80
CA GLY A 66 8.29 18.38 6.85
C GLY A 66 9.51 19.26 6.59
N ASP A 67 9.54 20.46 7.17
CA ASP A 67 10.58 21.48 6.94
C ASP A 67 11.98 21.08 7.42
N ASN A 68 12.13 20.05 8.23
CA ASN A 68 13.39 19.54 8.82
C ASN A 68 13.61 18.05 8.51
N GLY A 69 12.83 17.48 7.60
CA GLY A 69 12.94 16.09 7.20
C GLY A 69 14.13 15.84 6.27
N ILE A 70 14.63 14.62 6.30
CA ILE A 70 15.56 14.12 5.29
C ILE A 70 14.73 13.72 4.07
N PRO A 71 14.98 14.29 2.86
CA PRO A 71 14.24 13.85 1.67
C PRO A 71 14.41 12.35 1.42
N TYR A 72 13.33 11.66 1.05
CA TYR A 72 13.41 10.23 0.75
C TYR A 72 14.35 10.00 -0.44
N PRO A 73 15.39 9.16 -0.32
CA PRO A 73 16.49 9.15 -1.28
C PRO A 73 16.29 8.24 -2.49
N ARG A 74 15.13 7.55 -2.61
CA ARG A 74 14.88 6.51 -3.61
C ARG A 74 13.54 6.69 -4.30
N ALA A 75 13.36 5.98 -5.40
CA ALA A 75 12.15 6.09 -6.21
C ALA A 75 10.98 5.26 -5.66
N THR A 76 11.27 4.22 -4.88
CA THR A 76 10.29 3.28 -4.34
C THR A 76 10.65 2.90 -2.91
N CYS A 77 9.67 2.43 -2.11
CA CYS A 77 9.95 1.82 -0.83
C CYS A 77 10.03 0.30 -0.97
N ILE A 78 11.13 -0.32 -0.47
CA ILE A 78 11.29 -1.77 -0.50
C ILE A 78 11.54 -2.30 0.90
N SER A 79 10.52 -2.87 1.50
CA SER A 79 10.49 -3.30 2.89
C SER A 79 10.60 -4.83 3.00
N VAL A 80 11.67 -5.32 3.64
CA VAL A 80 12.02 -6.74 3.68
C VAL A 80 11.85 -7.30 5.09
N ASN A 81 11.10 -8.38 5.24
CA ASN A 81 10.89 -9.15 6.47
C ASN A 81 10.30 -8.32 7.62
N ASN A 82 11.16 -7.85 8.55
CA ASN A 82 10.74 -7.08 9.71
C ASN A 82 10.68 -5.56 9.47
N VAL A 83 10.97 -5.10 8.27
CA VAL A 83 10.71 -3.72 7.86
C VAL A 83 9.22 -3.59 7.60
N ILE A 84 8.58 -2.64 8.30
CA ILE A 84 7.14 -2.40 8.22
C ILE A 84 6.83 -1.61 6.96
N CYS A 85 7.46 -0.43 6.82
CA CYS A 85 7.28 0.47 5.69
C CYS A 85 8.52 1.37 5.50
N HIS A 86 8.53 2.14 4.40
CA HIS A 86 9.55 3.13 4.04
C HIS A 86 10.97 2.54 3.97
N GLY A 87 11.11 1.25 3.72
CA GLY A 87 12.43 0.61 3.58
C GLY A 87 13.22 1.23 2.44
N ILE A 88 14.41 1.78 2.74
CA ILE A 88 15.26 2.42 1.72
C ILE A 88 15.98 1.36 0.90
N PRO A 89 15.79 1.30 -0.44
CA PRO A 89 16.55 0.46 -1.34
C PRO A 89 18.07 0.61 -1.21
N SER A 90 18.80 -0.51 -1.15
CA SER A 90 20.24 -0.55 -0.90
C SER A 90 20.94 -1.68 -1.65
N GLU A 91 22.16 -1.44 -2.12
CA GLU A 91 23.04 -2.48 -2.67
C GLU A 91 23.35 -3.60 -1.67
N LYS A 92 23.40 -3.25 -0.38
CA LYS A 92 23.74 -4.19 0.70
C LYS A 92 22.57 -5.09 1.07
N LYS A 93 21.35 -4.73 0.70
CA LYS A 93 20.16 -5.53 0.95
C LYS A 93 19.88 -6.44 -0.23
N ILE A 94 20.46 -7.63 -0.18
CA ILE A 94 20.28 -8.70 -1.18
C ILE A 94 19.14 -9.60 -0.74
N LEU A 95 18.16 -9.82 -1.62
CA LEU A 95 17.03 -10.71 -1.38
C LEU A 95 17.48 -12.17 -1.27
N LYS A 96 16.91 -12.90 -0.33
CA LYS A 96 17.24 -14.30 -0.04
C LYS A 96 16.02 -15.20 -0.16
N ASN A 97 16.26 -16.46 -0.46
CA ASN A 97 15.20 -17.47 -0.44
C ASN A 97 14.50 -17.51 0.93
N GLY A 98 13.19 -17.40 0.95
CA GLY A 98 12.36 -17.33 2.16
C GLY A 98 12.03 -15.92 2.65
N ASP A 99 12.64 -14.86 2.09
CA ASP A 99 12.25 -13.48 2.42
C ASP A 99 10.82 -13.19 1.93
N ILE A 100 10.12 -12.35 2.69
CA ILE A 100 8.92 -11.65 2.24
C ILE A 100 9.28 -10.18 2.02
N VAL A 101 8.76 -9.59 0.96
CA VAL A 101 9.15 -8.24 0.52
C VAL A 101 7.89 -7.47 0.13
N ASN A 102 7.68 -6.30 0.72
CA ASN A 102 6.77 -5.31 0.19
C ASN A 102 7.54 -4.40 -0.77
N ILE A 103 6.98 -4.15 -1.94
CA ILE A 103 7.40 -3.11 -2.87
C ILE A 103 6.23 -2.15 -3.01
N ASP A 104 6.50 -0.90 -2.71
CA ASP A 104 5.55 0.19 -2.64
C ASP A 104 6.00 1.29 -3.60
N VAL A 105 5.11 1.66 -4.50
CA VAL A 105 5.36 2.56 -5.62
C VAL A 105 4.30 3.64 -5.69
N THR A 106 4.73 4.90 -5.73
CA THR A 106 3.86 6.02 -6.03
C THR A 106 4.40 6.79 -7.23
N ILE A 107 3.57 6.99 -8.23
CA ILE A 107 3.90 7.80 -9.40
C ILE A 107 3.04 9.06 -9.47
N GLU A 108 3.61 10.14 -10.02
CA GLU A 108 2.89 11.35 -10.39
C GLU A 108 2.83 11.48 -11.91
N LYS A 109 1.62 11.63 -12.44
CA LYS A 109 1.40 11.86 -13.87
C LYS A 109 0.20 12.77 -14.11
N ASP A 110 0.35 13.76 -14.98
CA ASP A 110 -0.70 14.72 -15.34
C ASP A 110 -1.33 15.45 -14.14
N GLY A 111 -0.54 15.60 -13.05
CA GLY A 111 -0.98 16.25 -11.81
C GLY A 111 -1.86 15.39 -10.92
N PHE A 112 -1.82 14.07 -11.10
CA PHE A 112 -2.45 13.06 -10.22
C PHE A 112 -1.42 12.05 -9.74
N PHE A 113 -1.70 11.44 -8.58
CA PHE A 113 -0.87 10.40 -8.00
C PHE A 113 -1.54 9.05 -8.15
N GLY A 114 -0.73 7.99 -8.33
CA GLY A 114 -1.15 6.60 -8.28
C GLY A 114 -0.26 5.86 -7.31
N ASP A 115 -0.85 5.27 -6.26
CA ASP A 115 -0.18 4.67 -5.11
C ASP A 115 -0.60 3.23 -4.92
N ASN A 116 0.37 2.31 -4.86
CA ASN A 116 0.08 0.89 -4.76
C ASN A 116 1.24 0.10 -4.19
N SER A 117 0.97 -0.86 -3.34
CA SER A 117 2.01 -1.77 -2.88
C SER A 117 1.64 -3.25 -3.02
N ARG A 118 2.67 -4.07 -3.18
CA ARG A 118 2.51 -5.52 -3.37
C ARG A 118 3.53 -6.30 -2.56
N MET A 119 3.07 -7.43 -1.99
CA MET A 119 3.94 -8.40 -1.34
C MET A 119 4.48 -9.43 -2.33
N PHE A 120 5.76 -9.75 -2.18
CA PHE A 120 6.46 -10.80 -2.89
C PHE A 120 7.05 -11.80 -1.91
N ILE A 121 7.04 -13.08 -2.27
CA ILE A 121 7.69 -14.15 -1.52
C ILE A 121 8.86 -14.66 -2.36
N ILE A 122 10.07 -14.62 -1.80
CA ILE A 122 11.28 -14.98 -2.53
C ILE A 122 11.55 -16.48 -2.45
N GLY A 123 11.43 -17.17 -3.57
CA GLY A 123 11.66 -18.61 -3.67
C GLY A 123 10.69 -19.42 -2.81
N LYS A 124 11.19 -20.32 -1.95
CA LYS A 124 10.36 -21.16 -1.10
C LYS A 124 9.96 -20.41 0.19
N PRO A 125 8.67 -20.14 0.42
CA PRO A 125 8.22 -19.40 1.59
C PRO A 125 8.44 -20.19 2.89
N THR A 126 8.68 -19.45 3.98
CA THR A 126 8.43 -19.99 5.31
C THR A 126 6.93 -20.08 5.56
N ILE A 127 6.48 -21.02 6.41
CA ILE A 127 5.06 -21.14 6.79
C ILE A 127 4.55 -19.82 7.39
N ALA A 128 5.34 -19.22 8.28
CA ALA A 128 4.99 -17.95 8.92
C ALA A 128 4.90 -16.79 7.92
N GLY A 129 5.87 -16.67 7.00
CA GLY A 129 5.87 -15.62 5.98
C GLY A 129 4.69 -15.74 5.02
N LYS A 130 4.42 -16.94 4.52
CA LYS A 130 3.26 -17.19 3.64
C LYS A 130 1.94 -16.83 4.34
N ARG A 131 1.74 -17.35 5.57
CA ARG A 131 0.54 -17.07 6.35
C ARG A 131 0.34 -15.57 6.59
N LEU A 132 1.42 -14.84 6.90
CA LEU A 132 1.34 -13.40 7.15
C LEU A 132 0.93 -12.64 5.88
N VAL A 133 1.57 -12.93 4.74
CA VAL A 133 1.28 -12.29 3.45
C VAL A 133 -0.18 -12.50 3.04
N GLU A 134 -0.68 -13.76 3.17
CA GLU A 134 -2.07 -14.11 2.87
C GLU A 134 -3.07 -13.45 3.84
N ALA A 135 -2.73 -13.42 5.14
CA ALA A 135 -3.57 -12.77 6.14
C ALA A 135 -3.65 -11.26 5.93
N THR A 136 -2.55 -10.61 5.54
CA THR A 136 -2.52 -9.17 5.26
C THR A 136 -3.34 -8.82 4.02
N TRP A 137 -3.28 -9.66 2.96
CA TRP A 137 -4.16 -9.54 1.80
C TRP A 137 -5.63 -9.60 2.19
N GLY A 138 -6.02 -10.61 2.99
CA GLY A 138 -7.38 -10.72 3.49
C GLY A 138 -7.78 -9.57 4.42
N CYS A 139 -6.86 -9.07 5.24
CA CYS A 139 -7.09 -7.93 6.13
C CYS A 139 -7.44 -6.66 5.34
N MET A 140 -6.67 -6.35 4.29
CA MET A 140 -6.94 -5.21 3.41
C MET A 140 -8.33 -5.32 2.77
N TRP A 141 -8.67 -6.47 2.20
CA TRP A 141 -9.98 -6.68 1.60
C TRP A 141 -11.12 -6.63 2.62
N ALA A 142 -10.90 -7.08 3.86
CA ALA A 142 -11.91 -6.94 4.91
C ALA A 142 -12.22 -5.47 5.22
N GLY A 143 -11.20 -4.61 5.18
CA GLY A 143 -11.37 -3.16 5.29
C GLY A 143 -12.10 -2.56 4.08
N ILE A 144 -11.69 -2.95 2.87
CA ILE A 144 -12.25 -2.44 1.60
C ILE A 144 -13.75 -2.80 1.47
N GLU A 145 -14.19 -3.99 1.88
CA GLU A 145 -15.60 -4.40 1.84
C GLU A 145 -16.53 -3.54 2.73
N GLU A 146 -15.95 -2.76 3.66
CA GLU A 146 -16.74 -1.80 4.45
C GLU A 146 -16.95 -0.46 3.74
N VAL A 147 -16.26 -0.20 2.62
CA VAL A 147 -16.34 1.06 1.89
C VAL A 147 -17.64 1.14 1.10
N ARG A 148 -18.61 1.86 1.67
CA ARG A 148 -19.90 2.13 1.02
C ARG A 148 -20.63 3.31 1.70
N PRO A 149 -21.54 4.00 1.02
CA PRO A 149 -22.34 5.06 1.63
C PRO A 149 -23.03 4.61 2.92
N GLY A 150 -23.02 5.48 3.94
CA GLY A 150 -23.58 5.20 5.27
C GLY A 150 -22.62 4.62 6.29
N LYS A 151 -21.50 4.03 5.86
CA LYS A 151 -20.36 3.63 6.68
C LYS A 151 -19.38 4.80 6.87
N CYS A 152 -18.33 4.58 7.67
CA CYS A 152 -17.32 5.58 7.96
C CYS A 152 -15.91 4.97 7.97
N PHE A 153 -14.88 5.81 7.98
CA PHE A 153 -13.49 5.33 7.95
C PHE A 153 -13.13 4.42 9.13
N ASN A 154 -13.74 4.60 10.30
CA ASN A 154 -13.51 3.69 11.43
C ASN A 154 -14.03 2.26 11.19
N ASP A 155 -15.01 2.07 10.30
CA ASP A 155 -15.49 0.72 9.94
C ASP A 155 -14.38 -0.10 9.25
N ILE A 156 -13.49 0.55 8.46
CA ILE A 156 -12.28 -0.10 7.89
C ILE A 156 -11.40 -0.65 9.01
N GLY A 157 -11.08 0.20 10.00
CA GLY A 157 -10.22 -0.19 11.12
C GLY A 157 -10.80 -1.33 11.97
N ILE A 158 -12.12 -1.29 12.21
CA ILE A 158 -12.83 -2.34 12.93
C ILE A 158 -12.76 -3.67 12.16
N ALA A 159 -13.01 -3.65 10.85
CA ALA A 159 -12.98 -4.85 10.02
C ALA A 159 -11.58 -5.45 9.93
N CYS A 160 -10.55 -4.63 9.68
CA CYS A 160 -9.15 -5.05 9.65
C CYS A 160 -8.74 -5.70 10.98
N HIS A 161 -9.01 -5.04 12.10
CA HIS A 161 -8.69 -5.56 13.43
C HIS A 161 -9.36 -6.90 13.71
N ASN A 162 -10.67 -6.99 13.44
CA ASN A 162 -11.45 -8.20 13.69
C ASN A 162 -10.99 -9.37 12.80
N PHE A 163 -10.49 -9.09 11.59
CA PHE A 163 -9.98 -10.10 10.68
C PHE A 163 -8.70 -10.75 11.19
N VAL A 164 -7.71 -9.97 11.63
CA VAL A 164 -6.38 -10.49 12.01
C VAL A 164 -6.28 -10.94 13.46
N LYS A 165 -7.10 -10.40 14.38
CA LYS A 165 -7.06 -10.70 15.80
C LYS A 165 -7.20 -12.19 16.14
N PRO A 166 -8.13 -12.95 15.54
CA PRO A 166 -8.23 -14.41 15.81
C PRO A 166 -7.02 -15.21 15.34
N MET A 167 -6.22 -14.64 14.44
CA MET A 167 -5.00 -15.26 13.92
C MET A 167 -3.77 -15.02 14.80
N GLY A 168 -3.91 -14.22 15.87
CA GLY A 168 -2.80 -13.84 16.75
C GLY A 168 -1.83 -12.83 16.10
N LEU A 169 -2.28 -12.11 15.06
CA LEU A 169 -1.52 -11.07 14.39
C LEU A 169 -1.90 -9.70 14.96
N SER A 170 -1.05 -8.70 14.75
CA SER A 170 -1.30 -7.33 15.20
C SER A 170 -1.15 -6.31 14.05
N ILE A 171 -1.90 -5.21 14.12
CA ILE A 171 -1.83 -4.12 13.15
C ILE A 171 -1.03 -2.97 13.78
N VAL A 172 -0.21 -2.31 12.97
CA VAL A 172 0.48 -1.06 13.32
C VAL A 172 -0.54 0.05 13.48
N HIS A 173 -0.36 0.91 14.49
CA HIS A 173 -1.29 2.01 14.81
C HIS A 173 -0.79 3.37 14.35
N GLU A 174 0.52 3.49 14.19
CA GLU A 174 1.22 4.74 13.95
C GLU A 174 1.17 5.20 12.49
N TYR A 175 0.88 4.27 11.58
CA TYR A 175 0.75 4.48 10.15
C TYR A 175 -0.60 3.99 9.64
N GLY A 176 -1.03 4.49 8.50
CA GLY A 176 -2.30 4.14 7.88
C GLY A 176 -2.44 4.73 6.50
N GLY A 177 -3.56 4.46 5.85
CA GLY A 177 -3.91 5.01 4.56
C GLY A 177 -4.24 6.49 4.62
N HIS A 178 -4.37 7.09 3.47
CA HIS A 178 -4.56 8.53 3.31
C HIS A 178 -5.42 8.86 2.09
N GLY A 179 -6.03 10.03 2.10
CA GLY A 179 -6.63 10.59 0.90
C GLY A 179 -5.57 10.85 -0.16
N ILE A 180 -5.91 10.63 -1.42
CA ILE A 180 -5.01 10.78 -2.55
C ILE A 180 -5.74 11.39 -3.74
N GLY A 181 -5.01 12.04 -4.65
CA GLY A 181 -5.59 12.67 -5.82
C GLY A 181 -4.59 13.59 -6.51
N ARG A 182 -4.75 14.91 -6.35
CA ARG A 182 -3.77 15.92 -6.77
C ARG A 182 -2.73 16.22 -5.70
N VAL A 183 -2.87 15.58 -4.55
CA VAL A 183 -1.92 15.64 -3.44
C VAL A 183 -1.59 14.20 -3.07
N PHE A 184 -0.32 13.92 -2.82
CA PHE A 184 0.14 12.58 -2.49
C PHE A 184 -0.51 12.10 -1.18
N HIS A 185 -0.28 12.79 -0.07
CA HIS A 185 -0.88 12.48 1.22
C HIS A 185 -1.88 13.58 1.61
N GLY A 186 -3.16 13.30 1.40
CA GLY A 186 -4.28 14.19 1.75
C GLY A 186 -5.16 13.62 2.87
N GLU A 187 -6.16 14.39 3.26
CA GLU A 187 -7.23 13.89 4.11
C GLU A 187 -8.18 12.97 3.33
N PRO A 188 -8.71 11.93 3.97
CA PRO A 188 -8.60 11.61 5.39
C PRO A 188 -7.40 10.72 5.71
N HIS A 189 -6.96 10.69 6.98
CA HIS A 189 -6.14 9.59 7.49
C HIS A 189 -7.01 8.36 7.73
N VAL A 190 -6.60 7.20 7.18
CA VAL A 190 -7.34 5.93 7.23
C VAL A 190 -6.67 4.97 8.20
N CYS A 191 -7.21 4.89 9.42
CA CYS A 191 -6.71 3.95 10.42
C CYS A 191 -7.17 2.51 10.12
N HIS A 192 -6.27 1.54 10.25
CA HIS A 192 -6.60 0.11 10.09
C HIS A 192 -6.87 -0.59 11.44
N VAL A 193 -7.09 0.19 12.49
CA VAL A 193 -7.49 -0.25 13.82
C VAL A 193 -8.68 0.58 14.32
N PRO A 194 -9.50 0.02 15.24
CA PRO A 194 -10.60 0.80 15.84
C PRO A 194 -10.06 2.03 16.56
N ILE A 195 -10.70 3.18 16.31
CA ILE A 195 -10.42 4.42 17.02
C ILE A 195 -11.69 4.92 17.72
N SER A 196 -11.54 5.64 18.84
CA SER A 196 -12.66 6.18 19.59
C SER A 196 -13.18 7.52 19.05
N THR A 197 -12.36 8.23 18.26
CA THR A 197 -12.74 9.51 17.65
C THR A 197 -13.70 9.27 16.49
N PRO A 198 -14.80 10.02 16.39
CA PRO A 198 -15.68 9.95 15.22
C PRO A 198 -14.93 10.26 13.92
N THR A 199 -15.16 9.48 12.88
CA THR A 199 -14.60 9.69 11.55
C THR A 199 -15.69 10.16 10.57
N ALA A 200 -15.26 10.73 9.45
CA ALA A 200 -16.16 11.09 8.37
C ALA A 200 -16.88 9.85 7.81
N LYS A 201 -18.08 10.04 7.32
CA LYS A 201 -18.82 9.03 6.54
C LYS A 201 -18.29 9.02 5.11
N PHE A 202 -18.40 7.87 4.46
CA PHE A 202 -18.10 7.76 3.05
C PHE A 202 -19.12 8.52 2.19
N GLU A 203 -18.59 9.31 1.26
CA GLU A 203 -19.36 10.01 0.24
C GLU A 203 -18.81 9.63 -1.14
N PRO A 204 -19.68 9.42 -2.15
CA PRO A 204 -19.24 9.13 -3.51
C PRO A 204 -18.24 10.16 -4.03
N GLY A 205 -17.19 9.70 -4.69
CA GLY A 205 -16.09 10.54 -5.19
C GLY A 205 -14.93 10.75 -4.21
N MET A 206 -15.00 10.25 -2.96
CA MET A 206 -13.82 10.17 -2.11
C MET A 206 -12.84 9.13 -2.63
N ILE A 207 -11.54 9.47 -2.68
CA ILE A 207 -10.45 8.55 -3.07
C ILE A 207 -9.43 8.51 -1.94
N PHE A 208 -8.99 7.31 -1.57
CA PHE A 208 -8.03 7.08 -0.50
C PHE A 208 -7.36 5.71 -0.62
N THR A 209 -6.25 5.49 0.10
CA THR A 209 -5.58 4.19 0.16
C THR A 209 -6.09 3.34 1.32
N VAL A 210 -6.07 2.02 1.13
CA VAL A 210 -6.27 1.02 2.18
C VAL A 210 -5.04 0.12 2.20
N GLU A 211 -4.23 0.22 3.28
CA GLU A 211 -2.86 -0.29 3.34
C GLU A 211 -2.47 -0.84 4.72
N PRO A 212 -3.18 -1.82 5.26
CA PRO A 212 -2.88 -2.33 6.60
C PRO A 212 -1.48 -2.93 6.69
N MET A 213 -0.70 -2.47 7.68
CA MET A 213 0.60 -3.04 8.06
C MET A 213 0.38 -4.03 9.18
N VAL A 214 0.59 -5.33 8.89
CA VAL A 214 0.32 -6.43 9.81
C VAL A 214 1.61 -7.10 10.26
N ASN A 215 1.80 -7.22 11.58
CA ASN A 215 2.95 -7.85 12.21
C ASN A 215 2.63 -9.27 12.69
N ALA A 216 3.56 -10.20 12.50
CA ALA A 216 3.46 -11.55 13.06
C ALA A 216 3.63 -11.58 14.59
N GLY A 217 4.19 -10.52 15.18
CA GLY A 217 4.39 -10.32 16.61
C GLY A 217 3.56 -9.18 17.17
N LYS A 218 4.22 -8.33 17.98
CA LYS A 218 3.57 -7.18 18.62
C LYS A 218 3.47 -5.99 17.65
N ARG A 219 2.50 -5.09 17.88
CA ARG A 219 2.26 -3.92 17.02
C ARG A 219 3.33 -2.83 17.08
N HIS A 220 4.24 -2.89 18.08
CA HIS A 220 5.17 -1.80 18.37
C HIS A 220 6.24 -1.66 17.28
N ILE A 221 6.48 -0.43 16.91
CA ILE A 221 7.44 -0.02 15.91
C ILE A 221 8.73 0.51 16.51
N MET A 222 9.76 0.66 15.68
CA MET A 222 10.98 1.38 15.95
C MET A 222 11.48 2.04 14.66
N ASP A 223 11.69 3.34 14.70
CA ASP A 223 12.27 4.10 13.61
C ASP A 223 13.78 3.89 13.60
N LEU A 224 14.37 3.71 12.42
CA LEU A 224 15.82 3.64 12.25
C LEU A 224 16.44 5.05 12.10
N ASN A 225 17.74 5.14 12.34
CA ASN A 225 18.47 6.41 12.28
C ASN A 225 18.71 6.94 10.85
N ASP A 226 18.14 6.30 9.83
CA ASP A 226 18.19 6.75 8.44
C ASP A 226 17.11 7.79 8.11
N GLY A 227 16.23 8.08 9.08
CA GLY A 227 15.15 9.07 8.97
C GLY A 227 13.86 8.58 8.33
N TRP A 228 13.82 7.31 7.86
CA TRP A 228 12.68 6.77 7.12
C TRP A 228 12.27 5.36 7.50
N THR A 229 13.21 4.43 7.56
CA THR A 229 12.91 3.01 7.72
C THR A 229 12.27 2.70 9.07
N VAL A 230 11.09 2.10 9.02
CA VAL A 230 10.34 1.67 10.19
C VAL A 230 10.39 0.15 10.30
N VAL A 231 10.73 -0.37 11.48
CA VAL A 231 10.85 -1.80 11.73
C VAL A 231 9.98 -2.25 12.91
N THR A 232 9.64 -3.54 12.95
CA THR A 232 9.02 -4.14 14.14
C THR A 232 10.00 -4.14 15.31
N LYS A 233 9.58 -3.65 16.47
CA LYS A 233 10.42 -3.55 17.67
C LYS A 233 10.89 -4.92 18.18
N ASP A 234 10.08 -5.95 17.98
CA ASP A 234 10.38 -7.33 18.39
C ASP A 234 11.04 -8.16 17.28
N ARG A 235 11.38 -7.55 16.14
CA ARG A 235 11.98 -8.18 14.96
C ARG A 235 11.12 -9.26 14.30
N SER A 236 9.82 -9.29 14.59
CA SER A 236 8.88 -10.18 13.92
C SER A 236 8.67 -9.76 12.46
N LEU A 237 8.22 -10.67 11.62
CA LEU A 237 7.85 -10.36 10.22
C LEU A 237 6.71 -9.33 10.19
N SER A 238 6.77 -8.44 9.19
CA SER A 238 5.69 -7.51 8.83
C SER A 238 5.33 -7.66 7.36
N ALA A 239 4.07 -7.42 7.02
CA ALA A 239 3.59 -7.40 5.66
C ALA A 239 2.61 -6.25 5.47
N GLN A 240 2.58 -5.67 4.26
CA GLN A 240 1.67 -4.62 3.83
C GLN A 240 1.17 -4.93 2.42
N TRP A 241 -0.09 -4.70 2.17
CA TRP A 241 -0.69 -4.61 0.85
C TRP A 241 -1.43 -3.29 0.75
N GLU A 242 -1.51 -2.73 -0.42
CA GLU A 242 -2.18 -1.46 -0.62
C GLU A 242 -2.91 -1.39 -1.94
N LEU A 243 -4.09 -0.77 -1.91
CA LEU A 243 -4.88 -0.42 -3.08
C LEU A 243 -5.51 0.97 -2.90
N GLU A 244 -5.58 1.73 -3.99
CA GLU A 244 -6.43 2.93 -4.05
C GLU A 244 -7.88 2.54 -4.28
N VAL A 245 -8.75 3.15 -3.49
CA VAL A 245 -10.19 2.90 -3.48
C VAL A 245 -10.93 4.19 -3.76
N VAL A 246 -11.90 4.16 -4.66
CA VAL A 246 -12.89 5.23 -4.83
C VAL A 246 -14.25 4.80 -4.28
N VAL A 247 -14.90 5.67 -3.52
CA VAL A 247 -16.30 5.46 -3.08
C VAL A 247 -17.24 5.73 -4.23
N THR A 248 -18.12 4.78 -4.52
CA THR A 248 -19.19 4.89 -5.53
C THR A 248 -20.56 5.13 -4.87
N GLU A 249 -21.58 5.36 -5.67
CA GLU A 249 -22.97 5.54 -5.18
C GLU A 249 -23.48 4.33 -4.38
N THR A 250 -22.97 3.13 -4.64
CA THR A 250 -23.47 1.89 -4.03
C THR A 250 -22.44 1.08 -3.26
N GLY A 251 -21.16 1.46 -3.33
CA GLY A 251 -20.06 0.72 -2.74
C GLY A 251 -18.72 1.38 -3.04
N TYR A 252 -17.81 0.65 -3.66
CA TYR A 252 -16.48 1.10 -4.00
C TYR A 252 -16.03 0.58 -5.36
N ASP A 253 -14.95 1.15 -5.89
CA ASP A 253 -14.18 0.57 -6.97
C ASP A 253 -12.68 0.70 -6.67
N ILE A 254 -11.85 -0.10 -7.33
CA ILE A 254 -10.40 -0.10 -7.19
C ILE A 254 -9.77 0.63 -8.37
N LEU A 255 -8.86 1.55 -8.10
CA LEU A 255 -8.17 2.33 -9.14
C LEU A 255 -6.82 1.73 -9.55
N THR A 256 -6.13 1.07 -8.61
CA THR A 256 -4.80 0.46 -8.82
C THR A 256 -4.91 -1.00 -9.27
N VAL A 257 -5.45 -1.21 -10.47
CA VAL A 257 -5.72 -2.54 -11.01
C VAL A 257 -4.80 -2.85 -12.18
N SER A 258 -4.17 -4.03 -12.15
CA SER A 258 -3.35 -4.56 -13.25
C SER A 258 -3.65 -6.03 -13.52
N LYS A 259 -3.14 -6.53 -14.66
CA LYS A 259 -3.27 -7.94 -15.04
C LYS A 259 -2.68 -8.88 -13.99
N GLY A 260 -1.52 -8.55 -13.43
CA GLY A 260 -0.79 -9.35 -12.43
C GLY A 260 -1.24 -9.16 -10.99
N MET A 261 -2.19 -8.27 -10.71
CA MET A 261 -2.78 -8.14 -9.38
C MET A 261 -3.38 -9.50 -8.94
N PRO A 262 -3.11 -9.98 -7.71
CA PRO A 262 -3.73 -11.20 -7.20
C PRO A 262 -5.26 -11.13 -7.19
N GLU A 263 -5.91 -12.29 -7.37
CA GLU A 263 -7.37 -12.35 -7.22
C GLU A 263 -7.78 -11.99 -5.78
N PRO A 264 -8.89 -11.27 -5.60
CA PRO A 264 -9.42 -11.02 -4.27
C PRO A 264 -9.80 -12.35 -3.58
N PRO A 265 -9.84 -12.38 -2.24
CA PRO A 265 -10.35 -13.55 -1.53
C PRO A 265 -11.77 -13.92 -1.99
N THR A 266 -12.08 -15.21 -2.04
CA THR A 266 -13.37 -15.72 -2.57
C THR A 266 -14.62 -15.22 -1.84
N TRP A 267 -14.46 -14.69 -0.63
CA TRP A 267 -15.55 -14.11 0.17
C TRP A 267 -15.79 -12.62 -0.14
N VAL A 268 -14.92 -11.95 -0.89
CA VAL A 268 -15.12 -10.58 -1.38
C VAL A 268 -16.30 -10.59 -2.35
N LYS A 269 -17.25 -9.67 -2.19
CA LYS A 269 -18.48 -9.60 -2.98
C LYS A 269 -18.67 -8.25 -3.66
N GLY A 270 -18.10 -7.19 -3.09
CA GLY A 270 -18.29 -5.82 -3.56
C GLY A 270 -17.57 -5.51 -4.87
N TRP A 271 -16.57 -6.30 -5.22
CA TRP A 271 -15.75 -6.05 -6.41
C TRP A 271 -15.26 -7.34 -7.07
N LYS A 272 -15.03 -7.25 -8.38
CA LYS A 272 -14.43 -8.32 -9.18
C LYS A 272 -13.34 -7.71 -10.06
N LYS A 273 -12.22 -8.42 -10.14
CA LYS A 273 -11.14 -8.03 -11.02
C LYS A 273 -11.64 -7.97 -12.46
N PRO A 274 -11.37 -6.87 -13.20
CA PRO A 274 -11.69 -6.75 -14.61
C PRO A 274 -11.01 -7.84 -15.45
N ASN A 275 -11.65 -8.22 -16.56
CA ASN A 275 -10.98 -9.04 -17.56
C ASN A 275 -10.04 -8.15 -18.40
N PHE A 276 -8.79 -8.58 -18.57
CA PHE A 276 -7.75 -7.89 -19.34
C PHE A 276 -7.46 -8.56 -20.69
N ASP A 277 -8.34 -9.46 -21.14
CA ASP A 277 -8.20 -10.17 -22.44
C ASP A 277 -8.52 -9.27 -23.64
#